data_0461ada538147607e9294b75f35be92e
#
_entry.id   0461ada538147607e9294b75f35be92e
#
_cell.length_a   1.000
_cell.length_b   1.000
_cell.length_c   1.000
_cell.angle_alpha   90.00
_cell.angle_beta   90.00
_cell.angle_gamma   90.00
#
_symmetry.space_group_name_H-M   'P 1'
#
loop_
_entity.id
_entity.type
_entity.pdbx_description
1 polymer ?
#
loop_
_entity_poly.entity_id
_entity_poly.type
_entity_poly.pdbx_seq_one_letter_code
_entity_poly.pdbx_strand_id
1 'polypeptide(L)'
;MTGEDFPEDLPKEDGCGWIWSMKSEPLIKRRVAGVDDPLFLDSLDIYRTSFPVHEQRRIQDFPLAFQDPGFCYEVFLNGEGRVVAMLVTWRREQFVYLEYFAVDASLRGQGAGQRILEELRDAFPHKVILEIDPPEDGISRRRLGFYQRHGFVPNPQFDYIHPPYTDEGEPFPLLLMTHGDLLDEETYRSFVDFHHRHVVAR
;
A
#
# COMPACT_ATOMS: atom_id res chain seq x y z
N MET A 1 -13.94 27.13 -53.75
CA MET A 1 -14.98 26.24 -53.28
C MET A 1 -14.29 25.36 -52.22
N THR A 2 -14.54 25.38 -51.02
CA THR A 2 -15.40 26.02 -50.03
C THR A 2 -14.66 25.94 -48.72
N GLY A 3 -14.51 27.08 -48.08
CA GLY A 3 -13.98 27.14 -46.72
C GLY A 3 -14.99 26.60 -45.74
N GLU A 4 -14.49 25.97 -44.70
CA GLU A 4 -15.26 25.72 -43.49
C GLU A 4 -14.66 26.57 -42.37
N ASP A 5 -15.51 27.50 -41.93
CA ASP A 5 -15.27 28.42 -40.81
C ASP A 5 -15.18 27.65 -39.50
N PHE A 6 -14.09 27.90 -38.74
CA PHE A 6 -14.04 27.61 -37.33
C PHE A 6 -14.55 28.83 -36.56
N PRO A 7 -15.44 28.65 -35.56
CA PRO A 7 -15.87 29.79 -34.74
C PRO A 7 -14.76 30.18 -33.76
N GLU A 8 -14.29 31.40 -33.90
CA GLU A 8 -13.60 32.17 -32.89
C GLU A 8 -14.63 32.56 -31.82
N ASP A 9 -14.59 31.88 -30.64
CA ASP A 9 -15.04 32.45 -29.38
C ASP A 9 -14.53 31.56 -28.23
N LEU A 10 -13.31 31.80 -27.79
CA LEU A 10 -12.83 31.41 -26.48
C LEU A 10 -13.14 32.54 -25.50
N PRO A 11 -13.86 32.28 -24.38
CA PRO A 11 -14.05 33.30 -23.35
C PRO A 11 -12.72 33.62 -22.67
N LYS A 12 -12.45 34.92 -22.56
CA LYS A 12 -11.30 35.50 -21.89
C LYS A 12 -11.31 35.22 -20.38
N GLU A 13 -10.14 34.92 -19.89
CA GLU A 13 -9.62 34.95 -18.55
C GLU A 13 -10.44 35.74 -17.52
N ASP A 14 -10.94 35.05 -16.48
CA ASP A 14 -11.05 35.66 -15.18
C ASP A 14 -10.37 34.73 -14.15
N GLY A 15 -9.34 35.29 -13.53
CA GLY A 15 -8.37 34.58 -12.70
C GLY A 15 -8.97 33.94 -11.45
N CYS A 16 -8.86 32.65 -11.40
CA CYS A 16 -8.57 31.91 -10.18
C CYS A 16 -7.85 30.62 -10.58
N GLY A 17 -6.57 30.77 -10.91
CA GLY A 17 -5.71 29.66 -11.29
C GLY A 17 -5.45 28.75 -10.11
N TRP A 18 -6.21 27.68 -9.99
CA TRP A 18 -5.78 26.51 -9.27
C TRP A 18 -4.72 25.81 -10.12
N ILE A 19 -3.48 26.33 -10.04
CA ILE A 19 -2.31 25.60 -10.53
C ILE A 19 -2.11 24.42 -9.60
N TRP A 20 -2.69 23.28 -9.94
CA TRP A 20 -2.23 22.01 -9.42
C TRP A 20 -0.80 21.85 -9.93
N SER A 21 0.16 22.17 -9.05
CA SER A 21 1.58 21.92 -9.33
C SER A 21 1.77 20.42 -9.49
N MET A 22 1.71 19.93 -10.72
CA MET A 22 2.12 18.57 -11.09
C MET A 22 3.66 18.46 -10.98
N LYS A 23 4.17 18.51 -9.76
CA LYS A 23 5.59 18.29 -9.44
C LYS A 23 5.80 16.90 -8.88
N SER A 24 5.37 15.88 -9.59
CA SER A 24 5.86 14.53 -9.29
C SER A 24 6.05 13.79 -10.59
N GLU A 25 7.28 13.38 -10.86
CA GLU A 25 7.60 12.52 -11.98
C GLU A 25 6.73 11.25 -11.97
N PRO A 26 6.37 10.73 -13.16
CA PRO A 26 5.60 9.49 -13.24
C PRO A 26 6.41 8.35 -12.62
N LEU A 27 5.79 7.59 -11.72
CA LEU A 27 6.38 6.37 -11.19
C LEU A 27 6.12 5.20 -12.14
N ILE A 28 7.14 4.39 -12.35
CA ILE A 28 7.05 3.18 -13.19
C ILE A 28 6.87 1.98 -12.27
N LYS A 29 5.68 1.39 -12.28
CA LYS A 29 5.40 0.17 -11.52
C LYS A 29 6.04 -1.05 -12.18
N ARG A 30 6.67 -1.91 -11.37
CA ARG A 30 7.24 -3.19 -11.76
C ARG A 30 6.86 -4.27 -10.75
N ARG A 31 6.53 -5.45 -11.25
CA ARG A 31 6.32 -6.63 -10.40
C ARG A 31 7.67 -7.32 -10.20
N VAL A 32 7.94 -7.67 -8.96
CA VAL A 32 9.11 -8.47 -8.55
C VAL A 32 8.78 -9.94 -8.73
N ALA A 33 9.67 -10.68 -9.38
CA ALA A 33 9.44 -12.08 -9.73
C ALA A 33 9.86 -13.07 -8.63
N GLY A 34 10.76 -12.66 -7.73
CA GLY A 34 11.29 -13.51 -6.66
C GLY A 34 12.43 -12.81 -5.90
N VAL A 35 13.05 -13.52 -4.97
CA VAL A 35 14.12 -12.95 -4.13
C VAL A 35 15.43 -12.70 -4.88
N ASP A 36 15.63 -13.38 -6.02
CA ASP A 36 16.80 -13.18 -6.89
C ASP A 36 16.59 -12.03 -7.90
N ASP A 37 15.41 -11.43 -7.93
CA ASP A 37 15.13 -10.27 -8.77
C ASP A 37 15.93 -9.06 -8.26
N PRO A 38 16.71 -8.37 -9.11
CA PRO A 38 17.42 -7.17 -8.69
C PRO A 38 16.54 -6.11 -8.02
N LEU A 39 15.29 -5.97 -8.46
CA LEU A 39 14.33 -5.03 -7.88
C LEU A 39 13.92 -5.41 -6.44
N PHE A 40 13.92 -6.71 -6.11
CA PHE A 40 13.74 -7.14 -4.72
C PHE A 40 14.89 -6.64 -3.85
N LEU A 41 16.12 -6.87 -4.30
CA LEU A 41 17.33 -6.46 -3.56
C LEU A 41 17.39 -4.93 -3.39
N ASP A 42 17.06 -4.18 -4.44
CA ASP A 42 17.04 -2.71 -4.43
C ASP A 42 15.95 -2.14 -3.49
N SER A 43 14.87 -2.90 -3.25
CA SER A 43 13.79 -2.48 -2.35
C SER A 43 14.08 -2.72 -0.86
N LEU A 44 15.10 -3.54 -0.52
CA LEU A 44 15.36 -3.95 0.85
C LEU A 44 15.73 -2.80 1.80
N ASP A 45 16.35 -1.73 1.31
CA ASP A 45 16.66 -0.56 2.14
C ASP A 45 15.39 0.18 2.56
N ILE A 46 14.43 0.33 1.62
CA ILE A 46 13.12 0.91 1.93
C ILE A 46 12.38 0.01 2.92
N TYR A 47 12.40 -1.31 2.70
CA TYR A 47 11.79 -2.29 3.59
C TYR A 47 12.33 -2.18 5.02
N ARG A 48 13.65 -2.30 5.19
CA ARG A 48 14.30 -2.31 6.50
C ARG A 48 14.16 -0.99 7.27
N THR A 49 14.11 0.13 6.56
CA THR A 49 14.02 1.46 7.18
C THR A 49 12.59 1.91 7.46
N SER A 50 11.60 1.28 6.82
CA SER A 50 10.19 1.68 6.95
C SER A 50 9.41 0.89 7.98
N PHE A 51 9.84 -0.34 8.32
CA PHE A 51 9.15 -1.22 9.24
C PHE A 51 10.04 -1.58 10.44
N PRO A 52 9.50 -1.61 11.68
CA PRO A 52 10.20 -2.14 12.84
C PRO A 52 10.59 -3.61 12.65
N VAL A 53 11.68 -4.04 13.26
CA VAL A 53 12.21 -5.41 13.07
C VAL A 53 11.18 -6.50 13.40
N HIS A 54 10.34 -6.29 14.41
CA HIS A 54 9.31 -7.26 14.81
C HIS A 54 8.14 -7.35 13.83
N GLU A 55 7.94 -6.33 12.98
CA GLU A 55 6.96 -6.32 11.89
C GLU A 55 7.55 -6.86 10.57
N GLN A 56 8.85 -7.15 10.53
CA GLN A 56 9.49 -7.60 9.31
C GLN A 56 9.43 -9.12 9.17
N ARG A 57 8.93 -9.59 8.02
CA ARG A 57 9.18 -10.96 7.55
C ARG A 57 10.68 -11.15 7.32
N ARG A 58 11.24 -12.26 7.77
CA ARG A 58 12.64 -12.56 7.47
C ARG A 58 12.86 -12.72 5.97
N ILE A 59 13.97 -12.20 5.46
CA ILE A 59 14.27 -12.26 4.02
C ILE A 59 14.26 -13.69 3.49
N GLN A 60 14.71 -14.65 4.29
CA GLN A 60 14.73 -16.07 3.95
C GLN A 60 13.34 -16.72 3.82
N ASP A 61 12.28 -16.07 4.32
CA ASP A 61 10.89 -16.57 4.28
C ASP A 61 10.11 -16.02 3.07
N PHE A 62 10.63 -15.00 2.38
CA PHE A 62 10.02 -14.49 1.15
C PHE A 62 9.90 -15.53 0.02
N PRO A 63 10.86 -16.48 -0.19
CA PRO A 63 10.68 -17.51 -1.21
C PRO A 63 9.39 -18.33 -1.03
N LEU A 64 8.96 -18.57 0.19
CA LEU A 64 7.69 -19.25 0.45
C LEU A 64 6.49 -18.38 0.07
N ALA A 65 6.53 -17.07 0.41
CA ALA A 65 5.48 -16.14 0.01
C ALA A 65 5.34 -16.03 -1.51
N PHE A 66 6.45 -15.99 -2.25
CA PHE A 66 6.44 -15.95 -3.71
C PHE A 66 5.85 -17.19 -4.38
N GLN A 67 5.71 -18.32 -3.67
CA GLN A 67 5.04 -19.52 -4.18
C GLN A 67 3.52 -19.42 -4.12
N ASP A 68 2.96 -18.55 -3.29
CA ASP A 68 1.52 -18.34 -3.22
C ASP A 68 1.04 -17.53 -4.43
N PRO A 69 0.08 -18.03 -5.23
CA PRO A 69 -0.37 -17.36 -6.44
C PRO A 69 -1.05 -16.00 -6.17
N GLY A 70 -1.53 -15.77 -4.96
CA GLY A 70 -2.11 -14.50 -4.55
C GLY A 70 -1.10 -13.49 -4.04
N PHE A 71 0.14 -13.89 -3.77
CA PHE A 71 1.19 -12.97 -3.34
C PHE A 71 1.65 -12.07 -4.48
N CYS A 72 1.75 -10.78 -4.23
CA CYS A 72 2.17 -9.81 -5.21
C CYS A 72 3.11 -8.78 -4.56
N TYR A 73 4.34 -8.76 -5.03
CA TYR A 73 5.36 -7.79 -4.64
C TYR A 73 5.57 -6.81 -5.80
N GLU A 74 5.28 -5.56 -5.60
CA GLU A 74 5.44 -4.50 -6.60
C GLU A 74 6.38 -3.42 -6.07
N VAL A 75 7.19 -2.87 -6.96
CA VAL A 75 8.03 -1.71 -6.69
C VAL A 75 7.72 -0.60 -7.68
N PHE A 76 8.03 0.62 -7.26
CA PHE A 76 7.83 1.82 -8.07
C PHE A 76 9.18 2.50 -8.27
N LEU A 77 9.50 2.74 -9.53
CA LEU A 77 10.75 3.37 -9.95
C LEU A 77 10.50 4.84 -10.30
N ASN A 78 11.45 5.70 -9.97
CA ASN A 78 11.49 7.08 -10.46
C ASN A 78 12.04 7.16 -11.89
N GLY A 79 12.13 8.36 -12.47
CA GLY A 79 12.66 8.59 -13.82
C GLY A 79 14.12 8.16 -14.03
N GLU A 80 14.89 8.00 -12.95
CA GLU A 80 16.27 7.50 -12.98
C GLU A 80 16.36 5.96 -12.87
N GLY A 81 15.22 5.26 -12.76
CA GLY A 81 15.16 3.81 -12.61
C GLY A 81 15.44 3.31 -11.18
N ARG A 82 15.50 4.20 -10.18
CA ARG A 82 15.71 3.83 -8.78
C ARG A 82 14.39 3.42 -8.14
N VAL A 83 14.39 2.36 -7.34
CA VAL A 83 13.25 1.96 -6.50
C VAL A 83 13.01 3.03 -5.44
N VAL A 84 11.79 3.58 -5.41
CA VAL A 84 11.38 4.67 -4.51
C VAL A 84 10.12 4.37 -3.70
N ALA A 85 9.45 3.27 -4.01
CA ALA A 85 8.36 2.76 -3.18
C ALA A 85 8.17 1.25 -3.39
N MET A 86 7.52 0.62 -2.45
CA MET A 86 7.15 -0.79 -2.50
C MET A 86 5.72 -1.00 -2.01
N LEU A 87 5.08 -2.01 -2.58
CA LEU A 87 3.73 -2.43 -2.25
C LEU A 87 3.67 -3.96 -2.26
N VAL A 88 3.32 -4.56 -1.13
CA VAL A 88 3.20 -6.01 -1.00
C VAL A 88 1.77 -6.35 -0.62
N THR A 89 1.13 -7.15 -1.46
CA THR A 89 -0.27 -7.53 -1.28
C THR A 89 -0.48 -9.02 -1.40
N TRP A 90 -1.55 -9.50 -0.76
CA TRP A 90 -2.07 -10.84 -0.90
C TRP A 90 -3.51 -10.77 -1.42
N ARG A 91 -3.77 -11.37 -2.55
CA ARG A 91 -5.08 -11.35 -3.21
C ARG A 91 -5.84 -12.61 -2.86
N ARG A 92 -7.07 -12.43 -2.40
CA ARG A 92 -8.03 -13.50 -2.11
C ARG A 92 -9.35 -13.17 -2.79
N GLU A 93 -10.24 -14.12 -2.85
CA GLU A 93 -11.54 -13.94 -3.50
C GLU A 93 -12.37 -12.83 -2.83
N GLN A 94 -12.32 -12.75 -1.50
CA GLN A 94 -13.15 -11.81 -0.71
C GLN A 94 -12.46 -10.50 -0.37
N PHE A 95 -11.11 -10.46 -0.38
CA PHE A 95 -10.33 -9.28 0.01
C PHE A 95 -8.94 -9.25 -0.62
N VAL A 96 -8.34 -8.09 -0.55
CA VAL A 96 -6.89 -7.91 -0.75
C VAL A 96 -6.28 -7.47 0.58
N TYR A 97 -5.28 -8.19 1.06
CA TYR A 97 -4.49 -7.78 2.21
C TYR A 97 -3.26 -7.01 1.75
N LEU A 98 -3.10 -5.78 2.26
CA LEU A 98 -1.94 -4.94 2.06
C LEU A 98 -0.98 -5.14 3.24
N GLU A 99 0.02 -6.03 3.05
CA GLU A 99 1.00 -6.39 4.09
C GLU A 99 2.05 -5.29 4.30
N TYR A 100 2.68 -4.83 3.20
CA TYR A 100 3.69 -3.79 3.26
C TYR A 100 3.43 -2.68 2.25
N PHE A 101 3.50 -1.45 2.73
CA PHE A 101 3.45 -0.26 1.88
C PHE A 101 4.41 0.79 2.41
N ALA A 102 5.41 1.13 1.61
CA ALA A 102 6.39 2.13 1.96
C ALA A 102 6.79 3.01 0.78
N VAL A 103 7.07 4.27 1.08
CA VAL A 103 7.61 5.25 0.13
C VAL A 103 8.91 5.80 0.72
N ASP A 104 9.94 5.87 -0.11
CA ASP A 104 11.23 6.46 0.24
C ASP A 104 11.04 7.86 0.87
N ALA A 105 11.84 8.14 1.89
CA ALA A 105 11.73 9.38 2.66
C ALA A 105 11.84 10.64 1.77
N SER A 106 12.64 10.58 0.69
CA SER A 106 12.85 11.69 -0.25
C SER A 106 11.59 12.07 -1.03
N LEU A 107 10.61 11.14 -1.18
CA LEU A 107 9.35 11.38 -1.89
C LEU A 107 8.14 11.57 -0.96
N ARG A 108 8.35 11.51 0.35
CA ARG A 108 7.25 11.74 1.31
C ARG A 108 6.73 13.18 1.19
N GLY A 109 5.41 13.34 1.34
CA GLY A 109 4.75 14.65 1.20
C GLY A 109 4.58 15.14 -0.23
N GLN A 110 5.03 14.39 -1.25
CA GLN A 110 4.91 14.73 -2.67
C GLN A 110 3.75 14.01 -3.40
N GLY A 111 2.86 13.37 -2.66
CA GLY A 111 1.68 12.69 -3.22
C GLY A 111 1.94 11.28 -3.80
N ALA A 112 3.20 10.78 -3.79
CA ALA A 112 3.51 9.46 -4.33
C ALA A 112 2.71 8.34 -3.65
N GLY A 113 2.69 8.32 -2.32
CA GLY A 113 1.93 7.34 -1.55
C GLY A 113 0.43 7.38 -1.80
N GLN A 114 -0.14 8.58 -1.97
CA GLN A 114 -1.54 8.75 -2.34
C GLN A 114 -1.85 8.08 -3.67
N ARG A 115 -1.08 8.37 -4.71
CA ARG A 115 -1.30 7.80 -6.06
C ARG A 115 -1.19 6.29 -6.09
N ILE A 116 -0.21 5.71 -5.39
CA ILE A 116 -0.04 4.26 -5.29
C ILE A 116 -1.25 3.62 -4.60
N LEU A 117 -1.74 4.24 -3.52
CA LEU A 117 -2.89 3.73 -2.77
C LEU A 117 -4.20 3.86 -3.56
N GLU A 118 -4.36 4.93 -4.33
CA GLU A 118 -5.48 5.13 -5.26
C GLU A 118 -5.45 4.08 -6.37
N GLU A 119 -4.29 3.82 -6.97
CA GLU A 119 -4.13 2.76 -7.98
C GLU A 119 -4.45 1.37 -7.42
N LEU A 120 -4.01 1.06 -6.20
CA LEU A 120 -4.36 -0.19 -5.53
C LEU A 120 -5.87 -0.32 -5.38
N ARG A 121 -6.52 0.69 -4.83
CA ARG A 121 -7.97 0.72 -4.63
C ARG A 121 -8.75 0.54 -5.93
N ASP A 122 -8.35 1.27 -6.98
CA ASP A 122 -9.04 1.26 -8.27
C ASP A 122 -8.84 -0.07 -9.03
N ALA A 123 -7.71 -0.77 -8.76
CA ALA A 123 -7.43 -2.09 -9.34
C ALA A 123 -8.24 -3.23 -8.68
N PHE A 124 -8.75 -3.02 -7.45
CA PHE A 124 -9.45 -4.06 -6.71
C PHE A 124 -10.82 -3.58 -6.24
N PRO A 125 -11.92 -4.12 -6.83
CA PRO A 125 -13.27 -3.80 -6.40
C PRO A 125 -13.64 -4.44 -5.06
N HIS A 126 -12.77 -5.32 -4.54
CA HIS A 126 -12.96 -6.00 -3.26
C HIS A 126 -12.40 -5.17 -2.11
N LYS A 127 -12.76 -5.57 -0.90
CA LYS A 127 -12.31 -4.93 0.34
C LYS A 127 -10.77 -5.01 0.46
N VAL A 128 -10.11 -3.87 0.61
CA VAL A 128 -8.68 -3.82 0.94
C VAL A 128 -8.55 -3.74 2.45
N ILE A 129 -7.81 -4.69 3.03
CA ILE A 129 -7.53 -4.77 4.47
C ILE A 129 -6.05 -4.43 4.67
N LEU A 130 -5.76 -3.60 5.67
CA LEU A 130 -4.39 -3.31 6.11
C LEU A 130 -4.35 -3.20 7.64
N GLU A 131 -3.15 -3.20 8.18
CA GLU A 131 -2.86 -3.08 9.61
C GLU A 131 -2.02 -1.83 9.87
N ILE A 132 -2.26 -1.18 10.99
CA ILE A 132 -1.44 -0.08 11.49
C ILE A 132 -1.23 -0.20 13.00
N ASP A 133 -0.18 0.43 13.51
CA ASP A 133 -0.02 0.58 14.96
C ASP A 133 -1.24 1.28 15.56
N PRO A 134 -1.64 0.91 16.78
CA PRO A 134 -2.61 1.69 17.56
C PRO A 134 -2.20 3.17 17.62
N PRO A 135 -3.13 4.12 17.51
CA PRO A 135 -2.80 5.56 17.37
C PRO A 135 -2.39 6.21 18.70
N GLU A 136 -1.37 5.67 19.35
CA GLU A 136 -0.93 6.10 20.69
C GLU A 136 0.04 7.29 20.63
N ASP A 137 0.87 7.38 19.59
CA ASP A 137 1.85 8.45 19.40
C ASP A 137 1.55 9.37 18.19
N GLY A 138 2.43 10.34 17.95
CA GLY A 138 2.27 11.29 16.84
C GLY A 138 2.50 10.69 15.46
N ILE A 139 3.27 9.59 15.35
CA ILE A 139 3.55 8.92 14.07
C ILE A 139 2.37 8.03 13.70
N SER A 140 1.93 7.18 14.62
CA SER A 140 0.77 6.29 14.42
C SER A 140 -0.53 7.08 14.15
N ARG A 141 -0.75 8.20 14.86
CA ARG A 141 -1.87 9.11 14.57
C ARG A 141 -1.80 9.74 13.17
N ARG A 142 -0.60 10.13 12.69
CA ARG A 142 -0.46 10.65 11.32
C ARG A 142 -0.71 9.56 10.28
N ARG A 143 -0.29 8.31 10.53
CA ARG A 143 -0.53 7.15 9.68
C ARG A 143 -2.03 6.84 9.60
N LEU A 144 -2.73 6.79 10.74
CA LEU A 144 -4.19 6.66 10.79
C LEU A 144 -4.87 7.74 9.94
N GLY A 145 -4.54 9.01 10.18
CA GLY A 145 -5.11 10.14 9.43
C GLY A 145 -4.78 10.11 7.93
N PHE A 146 -3.63 9.56 7.54
CA PHE A 146 -3.32 9.35 6.13
C PHE A 146 -4.31 8.36 5.51
N TYR A 147 -4.47 7.17 6.07
CA TYR A 147 -5.38 6.17 5.52
C TYR A 147 -6.85 6.61 5.55
N GLN A 148 -7.28 7.31 6.61
CA GLN A 148 -8.65 7.85 6.68
C GLN A 148 -8.95 8.84 5.55
N ARG A 149 -8.00 9.73 5.20
CA ARG A 149 -8.17 10.65 4.06
C ARG A 149 -8.27 9.94 2.70
N HIS A 150 -7.83 8.69 2.64
CA HIS A 150 -7.91 7.86 1.43
C HIS A 150 -9.02 6.81 1.49
N GLY A 151 -10.04 7.04 2.35
CA GLY A 151 -11.26 6.24 2.40
C GLY A 151 -11.14 4.94 3.20
N PHE A 152 -10.06 4.78 3.99
CA PHE A 152 -9.98 3.65 4.91
C PHE A 152 -10.65 3.98 6.24
N VAL A 153 -11.39 3.02 6.77
CA VAL A 153 -12.05 3.10 8.07
C VAL A 153 -11.39 2.15 9.07
N PRO A 154 -11.15 2.61 10.30
CA PRO A 154 -10.62 1.74 11.36
C PRO A 154 -11.70 0.77 11.85
N ASN A 155 -11.30 -0.43 12.24
CA ASN A 155 -12.15 -1.49 12.74
C ASN A 155 -11.83 -1.84 14.22
N PRO A 156 -12.03 -0.93 15.16
CA PRO A 156 -11.65 -1.12 16.57
C PRO A 156 -12.55 -2.13 17.31
N GLN A 157 -13.62 -2.61 16.66
CA GLN A 157 -14.47 -3.67 17.22
C GLN A 157 -13.79 -5.04 17.27
N PHE A 158 -12.66 -5.20 16.58
CA PHE A 158 -11.84 -6.41 16.62
C PHE A 158 -10.56 -6.14 17.42
N ASP A 159 -10.39 -6.84 18.52
CA ASP A 159 -9.13 -6.86 19.30
C ASP A 159 -8.11 -7.71 18.54
N TYR A 160 -7.58 -7.17 17.45
CA TYR A 160 -6.68 -7.90 16.58
C TYR A 160 -5.26 -7.90 17.12
N ILE A 161 -4.71 -9.12 17.26
CA ILE A 161 -3.32 -9.36 17.66
C ILE A 161 -2.60 -10.02 16.50
N HIS A 162 -1.59 -9.33 15.97
CA HIS A 162 -0.73 -9.87 14.93
C HIS A 162 0.18 -10.94 15.51
N PRO A 163 0.18 -12.18 14.99
CA PRO A 163 1.12 -13.21 15.41
C PRO A 163 2.54 -12.86 14.93
N PRO A 164 3.58 -13.22 15.68
CA PRO A 164 4.94 -12.87 15.31
C PRO A 164 5.40 -13.60 14.04
N TYR A 165 6.25 -12.95 13.25
CA TYR A 165 6.90 -13.57 12.08
C TYR A 165 7.99 -14.59 12.45
N THR A 166 8.39 -14.67 13.73
CA THR A 166 9.43 -15.58 14.20
C THR A 166 8.98 -16.32 15.46
N ASP A 167 9.52 -17.53 15.73
CA ASP A 167 9.18 -18.31 16.91
C ASP A 167 9.57 -17.62 18.23
N GLU A 168 10.56 -16.73 18.17
CA GLU A 168 11.08 -15.97 19.30
C GLU A 168 10.36 -14.62 19.49
N GLY A 169 9.52 -14.23 18.52
CA GLY A 169 8.77 -12.98 18.55
C GLY A 169 7.56 -13.06 19.49
N GLU A 170 7.14 -11.90 19.98
CA GLU A 170 5.92 -11.78 20.76
C GLU A 170 4.77 -11.28 19.86
N PRO A 171 3.54 -11.76 20.08
CA PRO A 171 2.35 -11.18 19.42
C PRO A 171 2.19 -9.72 19.84
N PHE A 172 1.72 -8.88 18.92
CA PHE A 172 1.54 -7.46 19.16
C PHE A 172 0.21 -6.94 18.63
N PRO A 173 -0.41 -5.96 19.31
CA PRO A 173 -1.69 -5.42 18.88
C PRO A 173 -1.53 -4.53 17.64
N LEU A 174 -2.39 -4.70 16.65
CA LEU A 174 -2.53 -3.80 15.52
C LEU A 174 -4.00 -3.40 15.32
N LEU A 175 -4.22 -2.25 14.72
CA LEU A 175 -5.53 -1.77 14.33
C LEU A 175 -5.77 -2.13 12.85
N LEU A 176 -6.79 -2.94 12.59
CA LEU A 176 -7.24 -3.23 11.24
C LEU A 176 -7.93 -2.01 10.63
N MET A 177 -7.63 -1.72 9.39
CA MET A 177 -8.35 -0.74 8.59
C MET A 177 -8.84 -1.36 7.29
N THR A 178 -10.01 -0.95 6.82
CA THR A 178 -10.59 -1.39 5.55
C THR A 178 -10.96 -0.23 4.66
N HIS A 179 -10.73 -0.37 3.36
CA HIS A 179 -11.23 0.60 2.40
C HIS A 179 -12.74 0.44 2.23
N GLY A 180 -13.46 1.56 2.32
CA GLY A 180 -14.92 1.60 2.22
C GLY A 180 -15.62 1.27 3.53
N ASP A 181 -16.37 0.16 3.55
CA ASP A 181 -17.18 -0.22 4.70
C ASP A 181 -16.37 -0.90 5.82
N LEU A 182 -16.95 -0.92 7.02
CA LEU A 182 -16.41 -1.68 8.14
C LEU A 182 -16.28 -3.16 7.79
N LEU A 183 -15.33 -3.80 8.42
CA LEU A 183 -15.12 -5.24 8.34
C LEU A 183 -16.27 -5.96 9.05
N ASP A 184 -16.89 -6.90 8.35
CA ASP A 184 -17.87 -7.79 8.95
C ASP A 184 -17.17 -9.00 9.59
N GLU A 185 -17.87 -9.70 10.47
CA GLU A 185 -17.34 -10.82 11.25
C GLU A 185 -16.88 -12.00 10.37
N GLU A 186 -17.56 -12.27 9.27
CA GLU A 186 -17.22 -13.37 8.36
C GLU A 186 -15.91 -13.07 7.64
N THR A 187 -15.79 -11.88 7.07
CA THR A 187 -14.55 -11.43 6.40
C THR A 187 -13.39 -11.34 7.38
N TYR A 188 -13.63 -10.88 8.62
CA TYR A 188 -12.61 -10.86 9.66
C TYR A 188 -12.07 -12.25 9.97
N ARG A 189 -12.95 -13.24 10.19
CA ARG A 189 -12.52 -14.63 10.44
C ARG A 189 -11.76 -15.22 9.27
N SER A 190 -12.23 -14.97 8.05
CA SER A 190 -11.55 -15.40 6.83
C SER A 190 -10.16 -14.77 6.70
N PHE A 191 -10.03 -13.48 7.03
CA PHE A 191 -8.75 -12.77 7.04
C PHE A 191 -7.78 -13.36 8.09
N VAL A 192 -8.23 -13.56 9.33
CA VAL A 192 -7.37 -14.11 10.40
C VAL A 192 -6.91 -15.52 10.06
N ASP A 193 -7.80 -16.39 9.57
CA ASP A 193 -7.45 -17.76 9.14
C ASP A 193 -6.42 -17.74 7.99
N PHE A 194 -6.66 -16.91 6.98
CA PHE A 194 -5.73 -16.71 5.89
C PHE A 194 -4.36 -16.19 6.39
N HIS A 195 -4.37 -15.16 7.24
CA HIS A 195 -3.15 -14.56 7.77
C HIS A 195 -2.28 -15.58 8.51
N HIS A 196 -2.87 -16.37 9.39
CA HIS A 196 -2.18 -17.44 10.12
C HIS A 196 -1.61 -18.52 9.20
N ARG A 197 -2.33 -18.91 8.14
CA ARG A 197 -1.91 -20.03 7.27
C ARG A 197 -0.95 -19.64 6.16
N HIS A 198 -1.00 -18.42 5.69
CA HIS A 198 -0.26 -17.99 4.49
C HIS A 198 0.74 -16.85 4.74
N VAL A 199 0.42 -15.95 5.67
CA VAL A 199 1.28 -14.80 5.91
C VAL A 199 2.36 -15.13 6.94
N VAL A 200 1.99 -15.70 8.08
CA VAL A 200 2.95 -16.03 9.15
C VAL A 200 3.33 -17.50 9.23
N ALA A 201 2.70 -18.37 8.42
CA ALA A 201 3.08 -19.78 8.33
C ALA A 201 4.52 -19.93 7.82
N ARG A 202 5.22 -20.91 8.35
CA ARG A 202 6.64 -21.22 8.12
C ARG A 202 6.80 -22.61 7.54
#